data_cf8e932040229cca674478c10ebdc893
#
_entry.id   cf8e932040229cca674478c10ebdc893
#
_cell.length_a   1.000
_cell.length_b   1.000
_cell.length_c   1.000
_cell.angle_alpha   90.00
_cell.angle_beta   90.00
_cell.angle_gamma   90.00
#
_symmetry.space_group_name_H-M   'P 1'
#
loop_
_entity.id
_entity.type
_entity.pdbx_description
1 polymer ?
#
loop_
_entity_poly.entity_id
_entity_poly.type
_entity_poly.pdbx_seq_one_letter_code
_entity_poly.pdbx_strand_id
1 'polypeptide(L)'
;NAAKRVFSNSQNAEIQKWNHYIKGDVKRQDYLAEALRWICDSKGMSIDAYMSIHRHEPSTGELEGYFRSVIDWVSTTFTMVERDMCGLEWGRLYETYHATPYSTVHVAERVKALQADESVRCPRNIYEYVLGGEEDKKLLDVRIFEESTKRAAYKRQTEAAEKQGISNCPLCALGNNANKTRIYKLSEMDADHVTAWSKGGATSMENCEMLCKTHNRSKGNR
;
A
#
# COMPACT_ATOMS: atom_id res chain seq x y z
N ASN A 1 -0.78 9.08 -35.88
CA ASN A 1 -0.68 10.57 -35.84
C ASN A 1 -1.81 11.22 -35.01
N ALA A 2 -3.05 10.67 -35.00
CA ALA A 2 -4.18 11.23 -34.21
C ALA A 2 -3.90 11.17 -32.69
N ALA A 3 -3.47 10.03 -32.16
CA ALA A 3 -3.12 9.86 -30.76
C ALA A 3 -2.06 10.87 -30.27
N LYS A 4 -1.01 11.11 -31.06
CA LYS A 4 0.00 12.10 -30.71
C LYS A 4 -0.58 13.51 -30.55
N ARG A 5 -1.53 13.90 -31.41
CA ARG A 5 -2.19 15.21 -31.28
C ARG A 5 -3.01 15.36 -30.02
N VAL A 6 -3.69 14.30 -29.61
CA VAL A 6 -4.49 14.29 -28.37
C VAL A 6 -3.60 14.34 -27.13
N PHE A 7 -2.62 13.42 -27.05
CA PHE A 7 -1.82 13.21 -25.84
C PHE A 7 -0.58 14.12 -25.73
N SER A 8 -0.26 14.92 -26.75
CA SER A 8 0.92 15.83 -26.72
C SER A 8 0.55 17.31 -26.81
N ASN A 9 -0.72 17.68 -26.71
CA ASN A 9 -1.16 19.05 -26.73
C ASN A 9 -1.17 19.67 -25.33
N SER A 10 -0.08 20.28 -24.92
CA SER A 10 0.08 20.89 -23.59
C SER A 10 -0.90 22.04 -23.29
N GLN A 11 -1.60 22.57 -24.28
CA GLN A 11 -2.62 23.61 -24.11
C GLN A 11 -4.02 23.04 -23.84
N ASN A 12 -4.20 21.72 -23.94
CA ASN A 12 -5.47 21.08 -23.66
C ASN A 12 -5.71 21.06 -22.14
N ALA A 13 -6.86 21.56 -21.68
CA ALA A 13 -7.26 21.56 -20.27
C ALA A 13 -7.26 20.15 -19.66
N GLU A 14 -7.61 19.14 -20.45
CA GLU A 14 -7.56 17.73 -20.02
C GLU A 14 -6.15 17.29 -19.65
N ILE A 15 -5.14 17.70 -20.43
CA ILE A 15 -3.74 17.38 -20.14
C ILE A 15 -3.28 18.05 -18.84
N GLN A 16 -3.76 19.25 -18.53
CA GLN A 16 -3.46 19.90 -17.25
C GLN A 16 -4.03 19.10 -16.07
N LYS A 17 -5.24 18.55 -16.21
CA LYS A 17 -5.80 17.61 -15.22
C LYS A 17 -4.93 16.34 -15.09
N TRP A 18 -4.48 15.76 -16.21
CA TRP A 18 -3.68 14.54 -16.22
C TRP A 18 -2.30 14.70 -15.59
N ASN A 19 -1.72 15.90 -15.61
CA ASN A 19 -0.44 16.22 -14.96
C ASN A 19 -0.39 15.87 -13.48
N HIS A 20 -1.52 15.83 -12.81
CA HIS A 20 -1.60 15.49 -11.39
C HIS A 20 -1.40 13.99 -11.14
N TYR A 21 -1.68 13.16 -12.13
CA TYR A 21 -1.73 11.70 -11.98
C TYR A 21 -0.65 10.98 -12.78
N ILE A 22 -0.18 11.58 -13.87
CA ILE A 22 0.78 10.96 -14.79
C ILE A 22 2.16 11.58 -14.59
N LYS A 23 3.16 10.70 -14.45
CA LYS A 23 4.57 11.11 -14.40
C LYS A 23 5.12 11.19 -15.82
N GLY A 24 5.83 12.28 -16.13
CA GLY A 24 6.51 12.43 -17.41
C GLY A 24 6.28 13.79 -18.06
N ASP A 25 6.68 13.90 -19.31
CA ASP A 25 6.59 15.12 -20.11
C ASP A 25 5.64 14.87 -21.31
N VAL A 26 4.62 15.71 -21.41
CA VAL A 26 3.66 15.69 -22.53
C VAL A 26 4.37 15.73 -23.89
N LYS A 27 5.42 16.54 -24.03
CA LYS A 27 6.18 16.72 -25.27
C LYS A 27 6.99 15.47 -25.65
N ARG A 28 7.36 14.65 -24.66
CA ARG A 28 8.07 13.37 -24.86
C ARG A 28 7.14 12.20 -25.11
N GLN A 29 5.84 12.45 -25.18
CA GLN A 29 4.81 11.45 -25.39
C GLN A 29 4.64 10.45 -24.24
N ASP A 30 5.11 10.79 -23.04
CA ASP A 30 5.02 9.90 -21.87
C ASP A 30 3.55 9.58 -21.54
N TYR A 31 2.63 10.54 -21.75
CA TYR A 31 1.20 10.34 -21.53
C TYR A 31 0.58 9.35 -22.54
N LEU A 32 1.01 9.42 -23.81
CA LEU A 32 0.58 8.44 -24.82
C LEU A 32 1.13 7.05 -24.49
N ALA A 33 2.38 6.96 -24.05
CA ALA A 33 2.98 5.70 -23.66
C ALA A 33 2.23 5.07 -22.48
N GLU A 34 1.87 5.89 -21.48
CA GLU A 34 1.11 5.45 -20.31
C GLU A 34 -0.31 5.02 -20.69
N ALA A 35 -1.01 5.77 -21.53
CA ALA A 35 -2.33 5.41 -22.02
C ALA A 35 -2.32 4.07 -22.78
N LEU A 36 -1.32 3.87 -23.64
CA LEU A 36 -1.14 2.62 -24.36
C LEU A 36 -0.85 1.45 -23.40
N ARG A 37 -0.01 1.66 -22.42
CA ARG A 37 0.28 0.65 -21.40
C ARG A 37 -1.00 0.23 -20.67
N TRP A 38 -1.77 1.17 -20.15
CA TRP A 38 -2.98 0.87 -19.40
C TRP A 38 -4.03 0.11 -20.22
N ILE A 39 -4.31 0.55 -21.46
CA ILE A 39 -5.30 -0.14 -22.29
C ILE A 39 -4.80 -1.53 -22.73
N CYS A 40 -3.52 -1.68 -22.98
CA CYS A 40 -2.94 -2.98 -23.32
C CYS A 40 -2.99 -3.95 -22.14
N ASP A 41 -2.66 -3.47 -20.94
CA ASP A 41 -2.74 -4.28 -19.71
C ASP A 41 -4.19 -4.72 -19.46
N SER A 42 -5.17 -3.82 -19.60
CA SER A 42 -6.59 -4.15 -19.42
C SER A 42 -7.10 -5.19 -20.43
N LYS A 43 -6.53 -5.22 -21.63
CA LYS A 43 -6.89 -6.17 -22.70
C LYS A 43 -6.02 -7.44 -22.69
N GLY A 44 -5.01 -7.51 -21.87
CA GLY A 44 -4.08 -8.63 -21.83
C GLY A 44 -3.26 -8.80 -23.12
N MET A 45 -2.89 -7.69 -23.80
CA MET A 45 -2.16 -7.72 -25.05
C MET A 45 -0.90 -6.83 -25.02
N SER A 46 0.02 -7.08 -25.93
CA SER A 46 1.20 -6.21 -26.10
C SER A 46 0.85 -4.91 -26.82
N ILE A 47 1.67 -3.86 -26.61
CA ILE A 47 1.54 -2.59 -27.34
C ILE A 47 1.67 -2.81 -28.85
N ASP A 48 2.56 -3.68 -29.29
CA ASP A 48 2.74 -3.99 -30.72
C ASP A 48 1.50 -4.64 -31.32
N ALA A 49 0.86 -5.56 -30.60
CA ALA A 49 -0.39 -6.18 -31.02
C ALA A 49 -1.53 -5.14 -31.10
N TYR A 50 -1.68 -4.30 -30.11
CA TYR A 50 -2.66 -3.22 -30.10
C TYR A 50 -2.43 -2.26 -31.28
N MET A 51 -1.20 -1.80 -31.48
CA MET A 51 -0.84 -0.89 -32.57
C MET A 51 -1.02 -1.53 -33.95
N SER A 52 -0.80 -2.82 -34.10
CA SER A 52 -1.03 -3.54 -35.35
C SER A 52 -2.49 -3.50 -35.79
N ILE A 53 -3.41 -3.55 -34.84
CA ILE A 53 -4.86 -3.49 -35.05
C ILE A 53 -5.30 -2.05 -35.35
N HIS A 54 -4.85 -1.09 -34.54
CA HIS A 54 -5.42 0.27 -34.49
C HIS A 54 -4.63 1.33 -35.26
N ARG A 55 -3.43 1.04 -35.78
CA ARG A 55 -2.55 2.06 -36.43
C ARG A 55 -3.13 2.75 -37.64
N HIS A 56 -4.09 2.13 -38.32
CA HIS A 56 -4.75 2.67 -39.50
C HIS A 56 -6.13 3.27 -39.23
N GLU A 57 -6.59 3.20 -38.01
CA GLU A 57 -7.86 3.80 -37.61
C GLU A 57 -7.77 5.33 -37.62
N PRO A 58 -8.81 6.02 -38.12
CA PRO A 58 -8.85 7.48 -38.15
C PRO A 58 -9.07 8.10 -36.79
N SER A 59 -9.59 7.33 -35.83
CA SER A 59 -9.97 7.76 -34.48
C SER A 59 -9.13 7.10 -33.40
N THR A 60 -8.89 7.82 -32.33
CA THR A 60 -8.26 7.33 -31.08
C THR A 60 -9.29 7.20 -29.96
N GLY A 61 -10.58 7.16 -30.32
CA GLY A 61 -11.68 7.25 -29.36
C GLY A 61 -11.65 6.18 -28.27
N GLU A 62 -11.26 4.95 -28.62
CA GLU A 62 -11.14 3.86 -27.65
C GLU A 62 -10.03 4.15 -26.62
N LEU A 63 -8.82 4.45 -27.09
CA LEU A 63 -7.67 4.76 -26.23
C LEU A 63 -7.93 5.97 -25.34
N GLU A 64 -8.46 7.05 -25.95
CA GLU A 64 -8.77 8.29 -25.25
C GLU A 64 -9.90 8.09 -24.24
N GLY A 65 -10.96 7.38 -24.62
CA GLY A 65 -12.10 7.07 -23.77
C GLY A 65 -11.70 6.25 -22.55
N TYR A 66 -10.93 5.20 -22.76
CA TYR A 66 -10.42 4.38 -21.65
C TYR A 66 -9.54 5.19 -20.70
N PHE A 67 -8.58 5.95 -21.24
CA PHE A 67 -7.69 6.77 -20.41
C PHE A 67 -8.45 7.82 -19.60
N ARG A 68 -9.44 8.49 -20.22
CA ARG A 68 -10.32 9.42 -19.51
C ARG A 68 -11.11 8.74 -18.40
N SER A 69 -11.67 7.56 -18.65
CA SER A 69 -12.41 6.81 -17.63
C SER A 69 -11.56 6.52 -16.40
N VAL A 70 -10.29 6.15 -16.58
CA VAL A 70 -9.35 5.96 -15.47
C VAL A 70 -9.15 7.27 -14.68
N ILE A 71 -8.81 8.37 -15.38
CA ILE A 71 -8.52 9.65 -14.72
C ILE A 71 -9.77 10.25 -14.07
N ASP A 72 -10.94 10.13 -14.69
CA ASP A 72 -12.20 10.62 -14.13
C ASP A 72 -12.58 9.84 -12.86
N TRP A 73 -12.41 8.51 -12.90
CA TRP A 73 -12.62 7.68 -11.72
C TRP A 73 -11.68 8.09 -10.57
N VAL A 74 -10.39 8.27 -10.83
CA VAL A 74 -9.43 8.71 -9.81
C VAL A 74 -9.84 10.05 -9.23
N SER A 75 -10.16 11.04 -10.08
CA SER A 75 -10.49 12.40 -9.65
C SER A 75 -11.85 12.51 -8.95
N THR A 76 -12.76 11.56 -9.19
CA THR A 76 -14.04 11.49 -8.47
C THR A 76 -13.93 10.73 -7.17
N THR A 77 -13.06 9.74 -7.08
CA THR A 77 -12.83 8.95 -5.86
C THR A 77 -12.00 9.74 -4.84
N PHE A 78 -10.92 10.39 -5.31
CA PHE A 78 -10.03 11.20 -4.49
C PHE A 78 -10.29 12.69 -4.76
N THR A 79 -11.00 13.34 -3.87
CA THR A 79 -11.40 14.75 -4.03
C THR A 79 -10.25 15.74 -3.83
N MET A 80 -9.15 15.30 -3.23
CA MET A 80 -7.93 16.08 -3.08
C MET A 80 -6.82 15.50 -3.96
N VAL A 81 -6.09 16.39 -4.63
CA VAL A 81 -4.93 16.01 -5.45
C VAL A 81 -3.69 16.18 -4.61
N GLU A 82 -2.95 15.08 -4.45
CA GLU A 82 -1.71 15.03 -3.70
C GLU A 82 -0.52 14.69 -4.59
N ARG A 83 0.67 15.17 -4.22
CA ARG A 83 1.89 14.93 -5.01
C ARG A 83 2.20 13.45 -5.19
N ASP A 84 1.91 12.63 -4.18
CA ASP A 84 2.19 11.20 -4.18
C ASP A 84 1.28 10.39 -5.13
N MET A 85 0.21 11.01 -5.64
CA MET A 85 -0.67 10.43 -6.66
C MET A 85 -0.02 10.39 -8.04
N CYS A 86 0.96 11.26 -8.28
CA CYS A 86 1.62 11.35 -9.59
C CYS A 86 2.44 10.10 -9.91
N GLY A 87 2.11 9.43 -11.01
CA GLY A 87 2.80 8.23 -11.50
C GLY A 87 2.51 6.97 -10.68
N LEU A 88 1.33 6.86 -10.07
CA LEU A 88 0.82 5.59 -9.57
C LEU A 88 0.27 4.76 -10.73
N GLU A 89 0.11 3.46 -10.49
CA GLU A 89 -0.42 2.49 -11.45
C GLU A 89 -1.96 2.60 -11.58
N TRP A 90 -2.45 3.79 -11.96
CA TRP A 90 -3.89 4.08 -11.94
C TRP A 90 -4.70 3.18 -12.86
N GLY A 91 -4.15 2.74 -14.00
CA GLY A 91 -4.82 1.77 -14.87
C GLY A 91 -5.09 0.45 -14.15
N ARG A 92 -4.07 -0.10 -13.47
CA ARG A 92 -4.23 -1.33 -12.68
C ARG A 92 -5.21 -1.15 -11.52
N LEU A 93 -5.11 -0.04 -10.80
CA LEU A 93 -6.01 0.27 -9.69
C LEU A 93 -7.46 0.44 -10.17
N TYR A 94 -7.65 1.06 -11.34
CA TYR A 94 -8.94 1.18 -11.97
C TYR A 94 -9.54 -0.20 -12.27
N GLU A 95 -8.81 -1.08 -12.97
CA GLU A 95 -9.28 -2.42 -13.29
C GLU A 95 -9.67 -3.22 -12.03
N THR A 96 -8.96 -3.01 -10.93
CA THR A 96 -9.19 -3.75 -9.68
C THR A 96 -10.36 -3.17 -8.88
N TYR A 97 -10.53 -1.84 -8.85
CA TYR A 97 -11.36 -1.20 -7.83
C TYR A 97 -12.49 -0.30 -8.36
N HIS A 98 -12.57 0.00 -9.67
CA HIS A 98 -13.55 0.96 -10.18
C HIS A 98 -15.02 0.55 -9.99
N ALA A 99 -15.29 -0.73 -9.89
CA ALA A 99 -16.64 -1.26 -9.64
C ALA A 99 -17.09 -1.14 -8.18
N THR A 100 -16.17 -0.84 -7.26
CA THR A 100 -16.47 -0.69 -5.83
C THR A 100 -17.01 0.72 -5.54
N PRO A 101 -18.17 0.87 -4.88
CA PRO A 101 -18.67 2.18 -4.49
C PRO A 101 -17.86 2.74 -3.32
N TYR A 102 -17.41 3.99 -3.44
CA TYR A 102 -16.65 4.69 -2.39
C TYR A 102 -17.41 5.92 -1.88
N SER A 103 -17.37 6.13 -0.57
CA SER A 103 -17.70 7.43 0.03
C SER A 103 -16.49 8.35 -0.11
N THR A 104 -16.57 9.37 -0.96
CA THR A 104 -15.47 10.31 -1.20
C THR A 104 -15.03 11.04 0.07
N VAL A 105 -15.97 11.32 0.98
CA VAL A 105 -15.69 11.93 2.29
C VAL A 105 -14.83 10.98 3.13
N HIS A 106 -15.25 9.73 3.24
CA HIS A 106 -14.52 8.71 3.99
C HIS A 106 -13.12 8.48 3.40
N VAL A 107 -13.00 8.35 2.08
CA VAL A 107 -11.70 8.21 1.39
C VAL A 107 -10.77 9.38 1.73
N ALA A 108 -11.26 10.62 1.64
CA ALA A 108 -10.45 11.81 1.94
C ALA A 108 -9.99 11.85 3.42
N GLU A 109 -10.88 11.52 4.35
CA GLU A 109 -10.55 11.45 5.78
C GLU A 109 -9.49 10.38 6.06
N ARG A 110 -9.63 9.19 5.45
CA ARG A 110 -8.68 8.10 5.64
C ARG A 110 -7.31 8.40 5.04
N VAL A 111 -7.25 8.91 3.82
CA VAL A 111 -6.00 9.34 3.19
C VAL A 111 -5.28 10.35 4.08
N LYS A 112 -5.97 11.38 4.54
CA LYS A 112 -5.40 12.41 5.42
C LYS A 112 -4.90 11.83 6.76
N ALA A 113 -5.65 10.93 7.38
CA ALA A 113 -5.24 10.28 8.62
C ALA A 113 -3.98 9.43 8.44
N LEU A 114 -3.91 8.66 7.34
CA LEU A 114 -2.75 7.81 7.05
C LEU A 114 -1.51 8.62 6.64
N GLN A 115 -1.68 9.76 5.98
CA GLN A 115 -0.56 10.68 5.69
C GLN A 115 0.02 11.31 6.95
N ALA A 116 -0.81 11.52 7.98
CA ALA A 116 -0.37 12.05 9.27
C ALA A 116 0.21 10.96 10.20
N ASP A 117 0.09 9.69 9.85
CA ASP A 117 0.58 8.57 10.66
C ASP A 117 2.07 8.31 10.39
N GLU A 118 2.91 8.62 11.38
CA GLU A 118 4.36 8.42 11.32
C GLU A 118 4.78 6.95 11.15
N SER A 119 3.90 6.00 11.41
CA SER A 119 4.18 4.57 11.21
C SER A 119 4.12 4.15 9.75
N VAL A 120 3.47 4.91 8.89
CA VAL A 120 3.38 4.66 7.44
C VAL A 120 4.72 4.95 6.77
N ARG A 121 5.33 3.92 6.19
CA ARG A 121 6.63 4.01 5.51
C ARG A 121 6.51 4.22 4.00
N CYS A 122 5.39 3.82 3.42
CA CYS A 122 5.12 3.93 2.00
C CYS A 122 3.90 4.82 1.72
N PRO A 123 4.02 6.16 1.75
CA PRO A 123 2.90 7.08 1.55
C PRO A 123 2.19 6.89 0.19
N ARG A 124 2.94 6.50 -0.85
CA ARG A 124 2.37 6.24 -2.19
C ARG A 124 1.38 5.08 -2.22
N ASN A 125 1.49 4.14 -1.30
CA ASN A 125 0.61 2.97 -1.25
C ASN A 125 -0.66 3.21 -0.41
N ILE A 126 -0.78 4.36 0.24
CA ILE A 126 -1.99 4.75 0.99
C ILE A 126 -3.24 4.67 0.10
N TYR A 127 -3.12 5.10 -1.15
CA TYR A 127 -4.24 5.12 -2.09
C TYR A 127 -4.76 3.72 -2.41
N GLU A 128 -3.88 2.77 -2.70
CA GLU A 128 -4.25 1.38 -2.93
C GLU A 128 -4.79 0.73 -1.65
N TYR A 129 -4.18 1.00 -0.51
CA TYR A 129 -4.62 0.50 0.79
C TYR A 129 -6.06 0.92 1.11
N VAL A 130 -6.40 2.20 0.91
CA VAL A 130 -7.76 2.72 1.12
C VAL A 130 -8.74 2.13 0.12
N LEU A 131 -8.37 2.01 -1.16
CA LEU A 131 -9.19 1.38 -2.20
C LEU A 131 -9.46 -0.10 -1.89
N GLY A 132 -8.49 -0.81 -1.32
CA GLY A 132 -8.61 -2.22 -0.92
C GLY A 132 -9.31 -2.44 0.42
N GLY A 133 -10.03 -1.43 0.96
CA GLY A 133 -10.78 -1.57 2.22
C GLY A 133 -9.90 -1.63 3.46
N GLU A 134 -8.68 -1.18 3.38
CA GLU A 134 -7.70 -1.13 4.48
C GLU A 134 -7.28 -2.52 5.04
N GLU A 135 -7.38 -3.55 4.21
CA GLU A 135 -7.09 -4.92 4.63
C GLU A 135 -5.59 -5.24 4.63
N ASP A 136 -4.86 -4.87 3.57
CA ASP A 136 -3.45 -5.23 3.40
C ASP A 136 -2.49 -4.17 3.98
N LYS A 137 -2.24 -4.25 5.28
CA LYS A 137 -1.27 -3.37 5.98
C LYS A 137 0.16 -3.46 5.44
N LYS A 138 0.51 -4.48 4.64
CA LYS A 138 1.84 -4.59 4.02
C LYS A 138 2.08 -3.50 3.00
N LEU A 139 1.03 -2.99 2.36
CA LEU A 139 1.11 -1.86 1.44
C LEU A 139 1.72 -0.62 2.10
N LEU A 140 1.41 -0.38 3.36
CA LEU A 140 1.91 0.77 4.12
C LEU A 140 3.33 0.57 4.69
N ASP A 141 3.91 -0.64 4.56
CA ASP A 141 5.18 -1.04 5.20
C ASP A 141 5.20 -0.75 6.72
N VAL A 142 4.04 -0.90 7.37
CA VAL A 142 3.90 -0.72 8.82
C VAL A 142 4.55 -1.90 9.52
N ARG A 143 5.70 -1.64 10.13
CA ARG A 143 6.50 -2.64 10.87
C ARG A 143 6.35 -2.53 12.38
N ILE A 144 5.62 -1.53 12.86
CA ILE A 144 5.49 -1.22 14.27
C ILE A 144 4.10 -1.66 14.74
N PHE A 145 4.06 -2.49 15.77
CA PHE A 145 2.80 -2.85 16.42
C PHE A 145 2.22 -1.67 17.19
N GLU A 146 0.93 -1.45 17.06
CA GLU A 146 0.20 -0.48 17.86
C GLU A 146 0.30 -0.77 19.38
N GLU A 147 0.24 0.25 20.22
CA GLU A 147 0.32 0.10 21.67
C GLU A 147 -0.80 -0.78 22.24
N SER A 148 -1.99 -0.74 21.65
CA SER A 148 -3.11 -1.63 21.98
C SER A 148 -2.75 -3.09 21.75
N THR A 149 -2.15 -3.41 20.59
CA THR A 149 -1.68 -4.75 20.22
C THR A 149 -0.58 -5.23 21.16
N LYS A 150 0.41 -4.39 21.45
CA LYS A 150 1.50 -4.71 22.40
C LYS A 150 0.95 -5.04 23.79
N ARG A 151 0.03 -4.22 24.32
CA ARG A 151 -0.59 -4.46 25.62
C ARG A 151 -1.41 -5.74 25.67
N ALA A 152 -2.19 -6.00 24.61
CA ALA A 152 -2.98 -7.23 24.52
C ALA A 152 -2.10 -8.48 24.41
N ALA A 153 -1.05 -8.45 23.60
CA ALA A 153 -0.06 -9.53 23.47
C ALA A 153 0.65 -9.77 24.82
N TYR A 154 1.10 -8.70 25.48
CA TYR A 154 1.72 -8.77 26.79
C TYR A 154 0.80 -9.42 27.83
N LYS A 155 -0.45 -8.96 27.94
CA LYS A 155 -1.43 -9.51 28.89
C LYS A 155 -1.66 -10.99 28.65
N ARG A 156 -2.00 -11.38 27.42
CA ARG A 156 -2.23 -12.78 27.03
C ARG A 156 -1.03 -13.67 27.37
N GLN A 157 0.18 -13.20 27.02
CA GLN A 157 1.41 -13.96 27.20
C GLN A 157 1.82 -14.08 28.68
N THR A 158 1.61 -13.01 29.47
CA THR A 158 1.91 -13.01 30.89
C THR A 158 0.94 -13.92 31.65
N GLU A 159 -0.35 -13.84 31.41
CA GLU A 159 -1.35 -14.73 32.04
C GLU A 159 -1.08 -16.21 31.74
N ALA A 160 -0.66 -16.53 30.52
CA ALA A 160 -0.29 -17.90 30.14
C ALA A 160 0.99 -18.36 30.86
N ALA A 161 2.00 -17.49 30.96
CA ALA A 161 3.27 -17.77 31.60
C ALA A 161 3.13 -17.98 33.12
N GLU A 162 2.34 -17.14 33.78
CA GLU A 162 2.04 -17.26 35.22
C GLU A 162 1.35 -18.59 35.57
N LYS A 163 0.38 -19.00 34.74
CA LYS A 163 -0.29 -20.32 34.91
C LYS A 163 0.64 -21.51 34.76
N GLN A 164 1.71 -21.37 34.00
CA GLN A 164 2.68 -22.43 33.71
C GLN A 164 3.93 -22.33 34.62
N GLY A 165 4.10 -21.26 35.41
CA GLY A 165 5.28 -21.03 36.20
C GLY A 165 6.56 -20.81 35.39
N ILE A 166 6.42 -20.22 34.21
CA ILE A 166 7.52 -19.94 33.26
C ILE A 166 7.65 -18.44 32.97
N SER A 167 8.70 -18.05 32.27
CA SER A 167 8.89 -16.66 31.83
C SER A 167 7.84 -16.24 30.81
N ASN A 168 7.39 -14.98 30.91
CA ASN A 168 6.57 -14.35 29.87
C ASN A 168 7.40 -13.90 28.65
N CYS A 169 8.71 -14.11 28.63
CA CYS A 169 9.52 -14.06 27.42
C CYS A 169 9.72 -15.50 26.90
N PRO A 170 9.18 -15.89 25.73
CA PRO A 170 9.26 -17.27 25.22
C PRO A 170 10.70 -17.81 25.14
N LEU A 171 11.65 -16.96 24.74
CA LEU A 171 13.06 -17.36 24.65
C LEU A 171 13.72 -17.55 26.04
N CYS A 172 13.28 -16.80 27.05
CA CYS A 172 13.71 -17.05 28.42
C CYS A 172 13.11 -18.36 28.96
N ALA A 173 11.85 -18.64 28.69
CA ALA A 173 11.16 -19.86 29.13
C ALA A 173 11.81 -21.14 28.58
N LEU A 174 12.36 -21.09 27.36
CA LEU A 174 13.12 -22.18 26.74
C LEU A 174 14.56 -22.31 27.29
N GLY A 175 15.07 -21.26 27.93
CA GLY A 175 16.43 -21.24 28.48
C GLY A 175 16.60 -22.06 29.75
N ASN A 176 17.85 -22.31 30.14
CA ASN A 176 18.22 -23.02 31.35
C ASN A 176 18.89 -22.14 32.41
N ASN A 177 18.60 -20.82 32.41
CA ASN A 177 19.17 -19.85 33.32
C ASN A 177 18.11 -19.31 34.33
N ALA A 178 18.52 -18.45 35.24
CA ALA A 178 17.65 -17.85 36.28
C ALA A 178 16.45 -17.06 35.72
N ASN A 179 16.44 -16.71 34.43
CA ASN A 179 15.33 -16.00 33.81
C ASN A 179 14.21 -16.92 33.32
N LYS A 180 14.35 -18.24 33.47
CA LYS A 180 13.37 -19.24 32.97
C LYS A 180 11.97 -19.05 33.56
N THR A 181 11.87 -18.51 34.76
CA THR A 181 10.61 -18.28 35.48
C THR A 181 10.33 -16.80 35.71
N ARG A 182 11.17 -15.91 35.11
CA ARG A 182 11.05 -14.45 35.36
C ARG A 182 9.87 -13.87 34.57
N ILE A 183 8.98 -13.18 35.26
CA ILE A 183 7.95 -12.32 34.66
C ILE A 183 8.50 -10.91 34.50
N TYR A 184 8.67 -10.49 33.25
CA TYR A 184 9.12 -9.14 32.89
C TYR A 184 7.95 -8.17 32.89
N LYS A 185 8.19 -6.92 33.26
CA LYS A 185 7.22 -5.82 33.10
C LYS A 185 7.12 -5.42 31.62
N LEU A 186 5.99 -4.84 31.20
CA LEU A 186 5.80 -4.34 29.85
C LEU A 186 6.95 -3.41 29.40
N SER A 187 7.45 -2.55 30.28
CA SER A 187 8.58 -1.64 30.01
C SER A 187 9.94 -2.32 29.80
N GLU A 188 10.06 -3.59 30.15
CA GLU A 188 11.27 -4.41 30.00
C GLU A 188 11.20 -5.29 28.72
N MET A 189 10.10 -5.22 27.97
CA MET A 189 9.83 -6.03 26.80
C MET A 189 9.57 -5.15 25.57
N ASP A 190 9.87 -5.71 24.41
CA ASP A 190 9.54 -5.13 23.11
C ASP A 190 8.67 -6.12 22.32
N ALA A 191 7.78 -5.58 21.51
CA ALA A 191 6.98 -6.40 20.59
C ALA A 191 7.82 -6.79 19.38
N ASP A 192 7.75 -8.05 19.00
CA ASP A 192 8.44 -8.60 17.85
C ASP A 192 7.50 -9.48 17.01
N HIS A 193 7.85 -9.67 15.75
CA HIS A 193 7.11 -10.54 14.85
C HIS A 193 7.54 -12.01 15.07
N VAL A 194 6.57 -12.90 15.34
CA VAL A 194 6.83 -14.36 15.40
C VAL A 194 7.39 -14.83 14.06
N THR A 195 6.69 -14.55 12.98
CA THR A 195 7.22 -14.66 11.61
C THR A 195 7.77 -13.30 11.22
N ALA A 196 9.07 -13.22 10.94
CA ALA A 196 9.72 -11.97 10.61
C ALA A 196 9.04 -11.24 9.45
N TRP A 197 8.93 -9.90 9.54
CA TRP A 197 8.39 -9.05 8.47
C TRP A 197 9.06 -9.32 7.12
N SER A 198 10.38 -9.43 7.11
CA SER A 198 11.18 -9.72 5.91
C SER A 198 10.84 -11.06 5.25
N LYS A 199 10.18 -11.96 5.98
CA LYS A 199 9.71 -13.28 5.51
C LYS A 199 8.20 -13.30 5.26
N GLY A 200 7.57 -12.14 5.14
CA GLY A 200 6.14 -12.01 4.84
C GLY A 200 5.22 -12.03 6.07
N GLY A 201 5.76 -11.94 7.29
CA GLY A 201 4.96 -11.88 8.51
C GLY A 201 4.14 -10.58 8.57
N ALA A 202 2.83 -10.68 8.86
CA ALA A 202 1.97 -9.51 9.02
C ALA A 202 2.17 -8.82 10.38
N THR A 203 1.93 -7.50 10.45
CA THR A 203 1.87 -6.78 11.72
C THR A 203 0.46 -6.92 12.31
N SER A 204 0.15 -8.12 12.80
CA SER A 204 -1.13 -8.51 13.38
C SER A 204 -0.96 -9.04 14.80
N MET A 205 -2.06 -9.10 15.56
CA MET A 205 -2.07 -9.60 16.93
C MET A 205 -1.58 -11.06 17.04
N GLU A 206 -1.88 -11.88 16.05
CA GLU A 206 -1.51 -13.31 15.98
C GLU A 206 0.00 -13.47 15.76
N ASN A 207 0.60 -12.53 15.03
CA ASN A 207 2.03 -12.52 14.74
C ASN A 207 2.83 -11.64 15.70
N CYS A 208 2.21 -11.14 16.77
CA CYS A 208 2.85 -10.33 17.80
C CYS A 208 3.25 -11.17 19.01
N GLU A 209 4.54 -11.22 19.34
CA GLU A 209 5.05 -11.75 20.61
C GLU A 209 5.85 -10.69 21.36
N MET A 210 5.83 -10.78 22.69
CA MET A 210 6.62 -9.91 23.55
C MET A 210 7.92 -10.61 23.94
N LEU A 211 9.05 -10.03 23.59
CA LEU A 211 10.38 -10.50 24.00
C LEU A 211 11.01 -9.55 25.02
N CYS A 212 11.77 -10.08 25.95
CA CYS A 212 12.62 -9.21 26.78
C CYS A 212 13.62 -8.47 25.88
N LYS A 213 13.98 -7.25 26.22
CA LYS A 213 14.85 -6.38 25.39
C LYS A 213 16.15 -7.05 24.95
N THR A 214 16.72 -7.93 25.80
CA THR A 214 17.93 -8.69 25.46
C THR A 214 17.68 -9.66 24.32
N HIS A 215 16.59 -10.44 24.40
CA HIS A 215 16.26 -11.41 23.35
C HIS A 215 15.78 -10.75 22.08
N ASN A 216 15.00 -9.65 22.17
CA ASN A 216 14.59 -8.91 20.99
C ASN A 216 15.80 -8.39 20.20
N ARG A 217 16.79 -7.80 20.87
CA ARG A 217 18.03 -7.33 20.23
C ARG A 217 18.86 -8.47 19.63
N SER A 218 18.92 -9.63 20.28
CA SER A 218 19.70 -10.77 19.80
C SER A 218 19.01 -11.53 18.66
N LYS A 219 17.68 -11.51 18.59
CA LYS A 219 16.91 -12.14 17.52
C LYS A 219 17.12 -11.42 16.20
N GLY A 220 17.16 -10.06 16.21
CA GLY A 220 17.31 -9.26 15.01
C GLY A 220 16.25 -9.59 13.96
N ASN A 221 16.64 -9.60 12.68
CA ASN A 221 15.77 -9.93 11.54
C ASN A 221 15.83 -11.43 11.15
N ARG A 222 16.00 -12.33 12.10
CA ARG A 222 16.10 -13.77 11.82
C ARG A 222 14.75 -14.43 11.61
#